data_8b4df53ec165bd776c3c93cc65f5d92d
#
_entry.id   8b4df53ec165bd776c3c93cc65f5d92d
#
_cell.length_a   1.000
_cell.length_b   1.000
_cell.length_c   1.000
_cell.angle_alpha   90.00
_cell.angle_beta   90.00
_cell.angle_gamma   90.00
#
_symmetry.space_group_name_H-M   'P 1'
#
loop_
_entity.id
_entity.type
_entity.pdbx_description
1 polymer ?
#
loop_
_entity_poly.entity_id
_entity_poly.type
_entity_poly.pdbx_seq_one_letter_code
_entity_poly.pdbx_strand_id
1 'polypeptide(L)'
;MKTTKLLAALLLAGLATAASAQAGKDNLANLKQMKVSGVDLNIPPVPQEGRNAEAIKANLKNVKLPPGFKIELYAVVPDARHMAVAPSTNMLFVGTRKTRVWAVTDRNGDGTADEVKPFAPSLNFKVPNGVCWTKDGFLVVVEHNRVLNFPAAEFFYEGPDVAVIEVVPQGGLIPVEEESFNHGARVCRVTDDGTLYVTLGQPYNVQPANKVEMYDKIGIGGIVRMNAFDGSKREVFARGVRNSVGMDINPKDKTVWWTDNQTDGLGDEVPPGELNRSTKAGEHFGYPYWNGKFKVAGSPAAPDLKDMKEPANAIFPQVEFPAHQAQLGMTFYSGKMFPAKYQGGMFVASHGSWNRTKPTGALINFVPLNPDGTAGKSEVFAEGWLDANGVYKGRPVDVAPMKDGSLLISDDYVGAIYRVTYSPN
;
A
#
# COMPACT_ATOMS: atom_id res chain seq x y z
N MET A 1 42.44 59.34 11.58
CA MET A 1 41.48 58.80 10.56
C MET A 1 41.13 57.32 10.72
N LYS A 2 41.77 56.47 11.54
CA LYS A 2 41.43 55.06 11.70
C LYS A 2 40.39 54.76 12.81
N THR A 3 40.24 55.62 13.78
CA THR A 3 39.30 55.44 14.91
C THR A 3 37.85 55.80 14.59
N THR A 4 37.62 56.74 13.66
CA THR A 4 36.29 57.15 13.28
C THR A 4 35.57 56.12 12.38
N LYS A 5 36.30 55.31 11.61
CA LYS A 5 35.73 54.23 10.78
C LYS A 5 35.32 53.03 11.58
N LEU A 6 35.96 52.78 12.74
CA LEU A 6 35.57 51.65 13.60
C LEU A 6 34.28 51.93 14.37
N LEU A 7 34.05 53.15 14.80
CA LEU A 7 32.80 53.54 15.48
C LEU A 7 31.57 53.48 14.54
N ALA A 8 31.77 53.88 13.28
CA ALA A 8 30.69 53.82 12.29
C ALA A 8 30.29 52.40 11.92
N ALA A 9 31.30 51.46 11.88
CA ALA A 9 31.04 50.03 11.62
C ALA A 9 30.28 49.34 12.78
N LEU A 10 30.63 49.71 14.02
CA LEU A 10 29.94 49.18 15.21
C LEU A 10 28.53 49.70 15.37
N LEU A 11 28.25 50.96 14.99
CA LEU A 11 26.92 51.55 14.97
C LEU A 11 26.03 50.92 13.88
N LEU A 12 26.56 50.64 12.70
CA LEU A 12 25.82 49.97 11.61
C LEU A 12 25.54 48.48 11.94
N ALA A 13 26.48 47.77 12.60
CA ALA A 13 26.21 46.40 13.05
C ALA A 13 25.18 46.33 14.17
N GLY A 14 25.19 47.30 15.09
CA GLY A 14 24.17 47.41 16.14
C GLY A 14 22.76 47.71 15.63
N LEU A 15 22.66 48.54 14.60
CA LEU A 15 21.38 48.86 13.96
C LEU A 15 20.83 47.68 13.14
N ALA A 16 21.67 46.91 12.48
CA ALA A 16 21.25 45.71 11.72
C ALA A 16 20.74 44.60 12.65
N THR A 17 21.38 44.40 13.80
CA THR A 17 20.92 43.42 14.80
C THR A 17 19.63 43.85 15.50
N ALA A 18 19.43 45.15 15.76
CA ALA A 18 18.19 45.65 16.31
C ALA A 18 17.02 45.56 15.33
N ALA A 19 17.27 45.84 14.04
CA ALA A 19 16.23 45.71 13.00
C ALA A 19 15.79 44.23 12.78
N SER A 20 16.72 43.28 12.79
CA SER A 20 16.39 41.85 12.66
C SER A 20 15.66 41.30 13.92
N ALA A 21 16.00 41.79 15.12
CA ALA A 21 15.29 41.43 16.33
C ALA A 21 13.88 42.03 16.39
N GLN A 22 13.66 43.22 15.83
CA GLN A 22 12.36 43.85 15.73
C GLN A 22 11.47 43.13 14.71
N ALA A 23 12.01 42.77 13.52
CA ALA A 23 11.28 42.02 12.51
C ALA A 23 10.81 40.64 13.04
N GLY A 24 11.64 39.93 13.83
CA GLY A 24 11.25 38.68 14.46
C GLY A 24 10.14 38.83 15.51
N LYS A 25 10.13 39.94 16.27
CA LYS A 25 9.05 40.23 17.23
C LYS A 25 7.74 40.57 16.53
N ASP A 26 7.78 41.30 15.44
CA ASP A 26 6.60 41.67 14.67
C ASP A 26 5.98 40.45 13.98
N ASN A 27 6.79 39.51 13.48
CA ASN A 27 6.31 38.24 12.91
C ASN A 27 5.63 37.37 13.96
N LEU A 28 6.14 37.29 15.20
CA LEU A 28 5.50 36.58 16.30
C LEU A 28 4.18 37.25 16.73
N ALA A 29 4.09 38.57 16.68
CA ALA A 29 2.85 39.27 16.95
C ALA A 29 1.81 39.02 15.86
N ASN A 30 2.23 38.98 14.59
CA ASN A 30 1.37 38.63 13.48
C ASN A 30 0.88 37.19 13.55
N LEU A 31 1.73 36.23 13.93
CA LEU A 31 1.32 34.84 14.18
C LEU A 31 0.25 34.73 15.28
N LYS A 32 0.34 35.54 16.34
CA LYS A 32 -0.69 35.55 17.38
C LYS A 32 -2.02 36.15 16.91
N GLN A 33 -2.01 36.95 15.84
CA GLN A 33 -3.20 37.53 15.22
C GLN A 33 -3.77 36.66 14.10
N MET A 34 -3.04 35.65 13.64
CA MET A 34 -3.60 34.66 12.71
C MET A 34 -4.73 33.93 13.42
N LYS A 35 -5.95 34.30 13.06
CA LYS A 35 -7.10 33.43 13.32
C LYS A 35 -6.88 32.19 12.49
N VAL A 36 -6.75 31.04 13.13
CA VAL A 36 -6.91 29.75 12.47
C VAL A 36 -8.21 29.85 11.70
N SER A 37 -8.18 29.69 10.39
CA SER A 37 -9.40 29.60 9.61
C SER A 37 -10.16 28.40 10.14
N GLY A 38 -11.14 28.65 11.00
CA GLY A 38 -11.92 27.59 11.62
C GLY A 38 -12.90 27.00 10.62
N VAL A 39 -12.42 26.28 9.65
CA VAL A 39 -13.23 25.24 9.02
C VAL A 39 -13.19 24.08 10.01
N ASP A 40 -14.04 24.16 11.02
CA ASP A 40 -14.33 23.02 11.87
C ASP A 40 -15.10 22.01 11.00
N LEU A 41 -14.33 21.17 10.32
CA LEU A 41 -14.86 20.00 9.64
C LEU A 41 -15.20 18.99 10.74
N ASN A 42 -16.24 19.26 11.52
CA ASN A 42 -16.72 18.38 12.58
C ASN A 42 -17.15 17.02 11.99
N ILE A 43 -16.17 16.26 11.49
CA ILE A 43 -16.34 14.93 10.94
C ILE A 43 -16.22 13.96 12.11
N PRO A 44 -17.32 13.28 12.48
CA PRO A 44 -17.27 12.35 13.59
C PRO A 44 -16.35 11.18 13.26
N PRO A 45 -15.63 10.64 14.27
CA PRO A 45 -14.85 9.42 14.11
C PRO A 45 -15.77 8.24 13.78
N VAL A 46 -15.20 7.21 13.16
CA VAL A 46 -15.89 5.95 12.88
C VAL A 46 -16.20 5.25 14.21
N PRO A 47 -17.46 4.86 14.49
CA PRO A 47 -17.80 4.12 15.70
C PRO A 47 -17.03 2.79 15.76
N GLN A 48 -16.33 2.56 16.89
CA GLN A 48 -15.55 1.33 17.13
C GLN A 48 -16.35 0.26 17.87
N GLU A 49 -17.53 0.58 18.32
CA GLU A 49 -18.45 -0.29 19.05
C GLU A 49 -19.79 -0.41 18.32
N GLY A 50 -20.67 -1.28 18.83
CA GLY A 50 -22.02 -1.46 18.33
C GLY A 50 -22.18 -2.65 17.39
N ARG A 51 -23.32 -2.75 16.75
CA ARG A 51 -23.77 -3.94 16.01
C ARG A 51 -22.75 -4.43 14.94
N ASN A 52 -22.10 -3.51 14.24
CA ASN A 52 -21.13 -3.87 13.20
C ASN A 52 -19.88 -4.51 13.82
N ALA A 53 -19.30 -3.89 14.84
CA ALA A 53 -18.13 -4.41 15.54
C ALA A 53 -18.43 -5.80 16.15
N GLU A 54 -19.59 -5.97 16.77
CA GLU A 54 -19.98 -7.27 17.35
C GLU A 54 -20.19 -8.35 16.28
N ALA A 55 -20.73 -8.02 15.11
CA ALA A 55 -20.84 -8.96 14.00
C ALA A 55 -19.46 -9.39 13.47
N ILE A 56 -18.52 -8.46 13.36
CA ILE A 56 -17.14 -8.75 12.97
C ILE A 56 -16.47 -9.66 14.00
N LYS A 57 -16.55 -9.34 15.30
CA LYS A 57 -16.00 -10.19 16.39
C LYS A 57 -16.59 -11.59 16.38
N ALA A 58 -17.89 -11.71 16.09
CA ALA A 58 -18.55 -13.02 15.99
C ALA A 58 -18.01 -13.86 14.82
N ASN A 59 -17.73 -13.21 13.66
CA ASN A 59 -17.14 -13.87 12.50
C ASN A 59 -15.71 -14.36 12.77
N LEU A 60 -14.91 -13.62 13.56
CA LEU A 60 -13.54 -14.00 13.90
C LEU A 60 -13.42 -15.31 14.67
N LYS A 61 -14.48 -15.73 15.36
CA LYS A 61 -14.52 -17.04 16.04
C LYS A 61 -14.38 -18.23 15.10
N ASN A 62 -14.65 -18.04 13.79
CA ASN A 62 -14.52 -19.05 12.77
C ASN A 62 -13.13 -19.07 12.12
N VAL A 63 -12.30 -18.06 12.38
CA VAL A 63 -10.96 -17.97 11.81
C VAL A 63 -10.04 -18.96 12.51
N LYS A 64 -9.40 -19.80 11.71
CA LYS A 64 -8.43 -20.80 12.15
C LYS A 64 -7.03 -20.28 11.95
N LEU A 65 -6.21 -20.42 12.96
CA LEU A 65 -4.80 -20.05 13.01
C LEU A 65 -3.96 -21.22 13.54
N PRO A 66 -2.66 -21.26 13.29
CA PRO A 66 -1.77 -22.22 13.96
C PRO A 66 -1.81 -22.08 15.49
N PRO A 67 -1.45 -23.15 16.23
CA PRO A 67 -1.41 -23.12 17.70
C PRO A 67 -0.58 -21.96 18.26
N GLY A 68 -1.06 -21.33 19.33
CA GLY A 68 -0.43 -20.18 19.99
C GLY A 68 -0.76 -18.81 19.37
N PHE A 69 -1.39 -18.78 18.20
CA PHE A 69 -1.85 -17.53 17.59
C PHE A 69 -3.28 -17.17 18.00
N LYS A 70 -3.53 -15.87 18.11
CA LYS A 70 -4.84 -15.27 18.40
C LYS A 70 -5.12 -14.17 17.40
N ILE A 71 -6.39 -14.02 16.99
CA ILE A 71 -6.86 -12.92 16.14
C ILE A 71 -7.98 -12.17 16.84
N GLU A 72 -7.92 -10.84 16.79
CA GLU A 72 -8.91 -9.94 17.39
C GLU A 72 -9.23 -8.79 16.44
N LEU A 73 -10.38 -8.14 16.64
CA LEU A 73 -10.69 -6.89 15.97
C LEU A 73 -9.81 -5.77 16.54
N TYR A 74 -8.97 -5.18 15.69
CA TYR A 74 -8.15 -4.02 16.04
C TYR A 74 -8.94 -2.71 15.85
N ALA A 75 -9.61 -2.56 14.69
CA ALA A 75 -10.40 -1.37 14.38
C ALA A 75 -11.52 -1.67 13.38
N VAL A 76 -12.59 -0.89 13.46
CA VAL A 76 -13.59 -0.77 12.39
C VAL A 76 -13.16 0.38 11.47
N VAL A 77 -12.81 0.06 10.23
CA VAL A 77 -12.30 1.02 9.24
C VAL A 77 -12.98 0.78 7.89
N PRO A 78 -13.90 1.65 7.46
CA PRO A 78 -14.63 1.46 6.21
C PRO A 78 -13.70 1.39 5.00
N ASP A 79 -13.89 0.37 4.13
CA ASP A 79 -13.09 0.14 2.91
C ASP A 79 -11.58 0.04 3.23
N ALA A 80 -11.20 -0.65 4.32
CA ALA A 80 -9.81 -0.78 4.77
C ALA A 80 -8.97 -1.58 3.78
N ARG A 81 -7.93 -0.94 3.20
CA ARG A 81 -7.09 -1.61 2.21
C ARG A 81 -5.61 -1.51 2.56
N HIS A 82 -4.77 -0.88 1.75
CA HIS A 82 -3.34 -0.80 1.98
C HIS A 82 -3.02 -0.05 3.27
N MET A 83 -2.08 -0.56 4.06
CA MET A 83 -1.77 -0.08 5.41
C MET A 83 -0.33 0.41 5.52
N ALA A 84 -0.13 1.49 6.28
CA ALA A 84 1.19 2.02 6.60
C ALA A 84 1.30 2.35 8.08
N VAL A 85 2.04 1.54 8.84
CA VAL A 85 2.32 1.77 10.26
C VAL A 85 3.30 2.93 10.38
N ALA A 86 2.97 3.93 11.20
CA ALA A 86 3.77 5.13 11.37
C ALA A 86 5.14 4.84 12.03
N PRO A 87 6.23 5.47 11.57
CA PRO A 87 7.58 5.13 12.04
C PRO A 87 7.85 5.52 13.50
N SER A 88 7.26 6.60 14.02
CA SER A 88 7.54 7.10 15.38
C SER A 88 6.46 6.72 16.39
N THR A 89 5.20 6.66 15.97
CA THR A 89 4.06 6.30 16.81
C THR A 89 3.55 4.88 16.49
N ASN A 90 2.49 4.45 17.17
CA ASN A 90 1.79 3.20 16.84
C ASN A 90 0.56 3.43 15.95
N MET A 91 0.39 4.65 15.43
CA MET A 91 -0.75 4.92 14.56
C MET A 91 -0.59 4.27 13.18
N LEU A 92 -1.71 4.10 12.51
CA LEU A 92 -1.81 3.46 11.22
C LEU A 92 -2.53 4.39 10.26
N PHE A 93 -1.99 4.53 9.04
CA PHE A 93 -2.68 5.14 7.93
C PHE A 93 -3.21 4.05 6.99
N VAL A 94 -4.46 4.21 6.56
CA VAL A 94 -5.17 3.19 5.78
C VAL A 94 -5.73 3.79 4.52
N GLY A 95 -5.24 3.32 3.38
CA GLY A 95 -5.76 3.67 2.07
C GLY A 95 -7.07 2.95 1.74
N THR A 96 -7.81 3.51 0.79
CA THR A 96 -9.11 2.97 0.35
C THR A 96 -9.26 2.97 -1.18
N ARG A 97 -10.26 2.29 -1.70
CA ARG A 97 -10.65 2.36 -3.12
C ARG A 97 -11.65 3.46 -3.44
N LYS A 98 -12.04 4.25 -2.45
CA LYS A 98 -13.02 5.33 -2.61
C LYS A 98 -12.33 6.70 -2.56
N THR A 99 -12.55 7.44 -1.48
CA THR A 99 -12.15 8.85 -1.40
C THR A 99 -11.57 9.23 -0.04
N ARG A 100 -11.15 8.25 0.77
CA ARG A 100 -10.62 8.50 2.11
C ARG A 100 -9.29 7.81 2.31
N VAL A 101 -8.41 8.47 3.04
CA VAL A 101 -7.35 7.87 3.83
C VAL A 101 -7.77 7.98 5.27
N TRP A 102 -7.63 6.91 6.04
CA TRP A 102 -7.97 6.89 7.45
C TRP A 102 -6.72 6.99 8.31
N ALA A 103 -6.79 7.78 9.37
CA ALA A 103 -5.84 7.77 10.48
C ALA A 103 -6.46 6.94 11.62
N VAL A 104 -5.75 5.94 12.09
CA VAL A 104 -6.18 4.99 13.12
C VAL A 104 -5.20 5.07 14.28
N THR A 105 -5.68 5.34 15.48
CA THR A 105 -4.83 5.51 16.66
C THR A 105 -5.24 4.57 17.79
N ASP A 106 -4.24 3.99 18.43
CA ASP A 106 -4.30 3.26 19.68
C ASP A 106 -3.49 4.09 20.71
N ARG A 107 -4.16 5.00 21.43
CA ARG A 107 -3.51 5.98 22.30
C ARG A 107 -3.16 5.39 23.66
N ASN A 108 -3.96 4.44 24.14
CA ASN A 108 -3.77 3.79 25.42
C ASN A 108 -2.82 2.60 25.35
N GLY A 109 -2.49 2.11 24.12
CA GLY A 109 -1.55 1.03 23.88
C GLY A 109 -2.08 -0.35 24.24
N ASP A 110 -3.41 -0.54 24.31
CA ASP A 110 -4.00 -1.83 24.68
C ASP A 110 -4.10 -2.82 23.50
N GLY A 111 -3.75 -2.39 22.29
CA GLY A 111 -3.78 -3.20 21.08
C GLY A 111 -5.13 -3.22 20.39
N THR A 112 -5.99 -2.25 20.70
CA THR A 112 -7.26 -1.97 20.03
C THR A 112 -7.29 -0.47 19.70
N ALA A 113 -7.76 -0.08 18.54
CA ALA A 113 -7.80 1.33 18.17
C ALA A 113 -8.87 2.10 18.97
N ASP A 114 -8.48 3.21 19.55
CA ASP A 114 -9.39 4.14 20.24
C ASP A 114 -10.17 5.02 19.25
N GLU A 115 -9.54 5.38 18.14
CA GLU A 115 -10.10 6.35 17.21
C GLU A 115 -9.74 6.07 15.76
N VAL A 116 -10.72 6.25 14.87
CA VAL A 116 -10.58 6.19 13.40
C VAL A 116 -11.17 7.45 12.80
N LYS A 117 -10.32 8.28 12.19
CA LYS A 117 -10.71 9.57 11.59
C LYS A 117 -10.26 9.66 10.13
N PRO A 118 -10.98 10.43 9.27
CA PRO A 118 -10.43 10.80 7.96
C PRO A 118 -9.15 11.60 8.11
N PHE A 119 -8.10 11.18 7.40
CA PHE A 119 -6.88 11.95 7.25
C PHE A 119 -7.04 12.97 6.12
N ALA A 120 -6.55 14.19 6.32
CA ALA A 120 -6.59 15.30 5.36
C ALA A 120 -7.98 15.48 4.70
N PRO A 121 -9.05 15.69 5.48
CA PRO A 121 -10.42 15.67 4.98
C PRO A 121 -10.75 16.83 4.01
N SER A 122 -9.95 17.88 3.96
CA SER A 122 -10.04 18.97 2.97
C SER A 122 -9.59 18.55 1.56
N LEU A 123 -8.84 17.45 1.44
CA LEU A 123 -8.40 16.95 0.14
C LEU A 123 -9.42 16.00 -0.49
N ASN A 124 -9.67 16.19 -1.78
CA ASN A 124 -10.49 15.30 -2.59
C ASN A 124 -9.62 14.18 -3.16
N PHE A 125 -9.46 13.10 -2.40
CA PHE A 125 -8.75 11.93 -2.87
C PHE A 125 -9.53 11.14 -3.93
N LYS A 126 -8.82 10.54 -4.89
CA LYS A 126 -9.35 9.61 -5.91
C LYS A 126 -8.64 8.26 -5.80
N VAL A 127 -9.31 7.27 -5.21
CA VAL A 127 -8.73 5.92 -5.01
C VAL A 127 -7.36 5.99 -4.33
N PRO A 128 -7.23 6.57 -3.14
CA PRO A 128 -5.97 6.70 -2.41
C PRO A 128 -5.58 5.37 -1.74
N ASN A 129 -5.42 4.32 -2.55
CA ASN A 129 -5.16 2.98 -2.03
C ASN A 129 -3.74 2.83 -1.49
N GLY A 130 -2.74 3.38 -2.18
CA GLY A 130 -1.34 3.25 -1.80
C GLY A 130 -0.97 4.24 -0.69
N VAL A 131 -0.51 3.71 0.45
CA VAL A 131 0.05 4.49 1.56
C VAL A 131 1.38 3.89 1.95
N CYS A 132 2.44 4.69 2.09
CA CYS A 132 3.76 4.21 2.49
C CYS A 132 4.60 5.34 3.09
N TRP A 133 5.68 4.97 3.81
CA TRP A 133 6.53 5.93 4.49
C TRP A 133 7.88 6.08 3.79
N THR A 134 8.40 7.30 3.77
CA THR A 134 9.83 7.52 3.54
C THR A 134 10.59 7.28 4.84
N LYS A 135 11.90 7.06 4.74
CA LYS A 135 12.78 6.93 5.91
C LYS A 135 12.74 8.16 6.84
N ASP A 136 12.53 9.34 6.25
CA ASP A 136 12.49 10.61 6.97
C ASP A 136 11.13 10.93 7.60
N GLY A 137 10.18 9.96 7.58
CA GLY A 137 8.89 10.09 8.22
C GLY A 137 7.86 10.91 7.44
N PHE A 138 7.96 10.93 6.10
CA PHE A 138 6.92 11.50 5.24
C PHE A 138 5.95 10.40 4.80
N LEU A 139 4.66 10.64 4.94
CA LEU A 139 3.63 9.75 4.41
C LEU A 139 3.42 10.03 2.93
N VAL A 140 3.65 9.03 2.10
CA VAL A 140 3.33 9.08 0.67
C VAL A 140 1.95 8.46 0.47
N VAL A 141 1.06 9.17 -0.22
CA VAL A 141 -0.25 8.67 -0.67
C VAL A 141 -0.24 8.61 -2.18
N VAL A 142 -0.42 7.41 -2.72
CA VAL A 142 -0.53 7.16 -4.14
C VAL A 142 -1.99 6.91 -4.50
N GLU A 143 -2.54 7.83 -5.26
CA GLU A 143 -3.89 7.75 -5.80
C GLU A 143 -3.89 7.05 -7.17
N HIS A 144 -5.03 6.95 -7.76
CA HIS A 144 -5.19 6.39 -9.10
C HIS A 144 -4.21 7.01 -10.11
N ASN A 145 -4.10 8.35 -10.13
CA ASN A 145 -3.29 9.08 -11.12
C ASN A 145 -2.61 10.33 -10.53
N ARG A 146 -2.24 10.29 -9.24
CA ARG A 146 -1.55 11.36 -8.52
C ARG A 146 -0.68 10.76 -7.40
N VAL A 147 0.41 11.47 -7.03
CA VAL A 147 1.22 11.13 -5.85
C VAL A 147 1.36 12.36 -4.97
N LEU A 148 1.01 12.19 -3.71
CA LEU A 148 1.11 13.21 -2.66
C LEU A 148 2.08 12.76 -1.58
N ASN A 149 2.80 13.72 -0.99
CA ASN A 149 3.73 13.49 0.11
C ASN A 149 3.39 14.44 1.26
N PHE A 150 3.21 13.88 2.46
CA PHE A 150 2.76 14.60 3.67
C PHE A 150 3.88 14.60 4.71
N PRO A 151 4.59 15.72 4.91
CA PRO A 151 5.56 15.84 5.97
C PRO A 151 4.88 15.77 7.33
N ALA A 152 5.47 15.02 8.27
CA ALA A 152 5.01 14.91 9.65
C ALA A 152 3.54 14.52 9.85
N ALA A 153 2.97 13.72 8.92
CA ALA A 153 1.56 13.31 8.95
C ALA A 153 1.14 12.69 10.29
N GLU A 154 2.00 11.89 10.92
CA GLU A 154 1.72 11.24 12.20
C GLU A 154 1.59 12.20 13.39
N PHE A 155 2.07 13.44 13.26
CA PHE A 155 1.99 14.46 14.31
C PHE A 155 0.87 15.49 14.10
N PHE A 156 0.43 15.67 12.84
CA PHE A 156 -0.55 16.69 12.46
C PHE A 156 -1.82 16.14 11.82
N TYR A 157 -2.10 14.85 11.99
CA TYR A 157 -3.25 14.17 11.36
C TYR A 157 -4.62 14.66 11.83
N GLU A 158 -4.69 15.33 12.98
CA GLU A 158 -5.96 15.80 13.57
C GLU A 158 -6.48 17.09 12.92
N GLY A 159 -5.61 17.83 12.23
CA GLY A 159 -6.01 19.07 11.58
C GLY A 159 -6.84 18.83 10.30
N PRO A 160 -7.75 19.75 9.97
CA PRO A 160 -8.46 19.72 8.69
C PRO A 160 -7.51 19.93 7.52
N ASP A 161 -6.48 20.74 7.73
CA ASP A 161 -5.46 21.12 6.76
C ASP A 161 -4.11 20.53 7.19
N VAL A 162 -3.51 19.79 6.31
CA VAL A 162 -2.17 19.22 6.47
C VAL A 162 -1.24 19.78 5.40
N ALA A 163 0.04 19.93 5.74
CA ALA A 163 1.04 20.26 4.74
C ALA A 163 1.15 19.11 3.72
N VAL A 164 1.10 19.42 2.44
CA VAL A 164 1.15 18.45 1.35
C VAL A 164 2.07 18.94 0.23
N ILE A 165 2.85 18.02 -0.33
CA ILE A 165 3.67 18.22 -1.52
C ILE A 165 3.09 17.36 -2.63
N GLU A 166 2.75 17.97 -3.75
CA GLU A 166 2.31 17.24 -4.95
C GLU A 166 3.54 16.75 -5.71
N VAL A 167 3.90 15.47 -5.52
CA VAL A 167 5.07 14.83 -6.15
C VAL A 167 4.81 14.52 -7.62
N VAL A 168 3.62 13.98 -7.91
CA VAL A 168 3.12 13.78 -9.26
C VAL A 168 1.72 14.41 -9.34
N PRO A 169 1.49 15.39 -10.22
CA PRO A 169 0.20 16.06 -10.34
C PRO A 169 -0.88 15.10 -10.85
N GLN A 170 -2.15 15.48 -10.63
CA GLN A 170 -3.29 14.72 -11.16
C GLN A 170 -3.15 14.55 -12.68
N GLY A 171 -3.23 13.32 -13.18
CA GLY A 171 -3.02 12.97 -14.57
C GLY A 171 -1.55 12.71 -14.95
N GLY A 172 -0.63 12.73 -13.99
CA GLY A 172 0.81 12.61 -14.25
C GLY A 172 1.40 11.20 -14.13
N LEU A 173 0.69 10.24 -13.53
CA LEU A 173 1.18 8.85 -13.46
C LEU A 173 0.94 8.09 -14.76
N ILE A 174 -0.25 8.25 -15.35
CA ILE A 174 -0.69 7.62 -16.60
C ILE A 174 -1.46 8.64 -17.45
N PRO A 175 -1.56 8.45 -18.79
CA PRO A 175 -2.43 9.26 -19.61
C PRO A 175 -3.88 9.24 -19.09
N VAL A 176 -4.54 10.39 -19.10
CA VAL A 176 -5.90 10.55 -18.55
C VAL A 176 -6.92 9.66 -19.28
N GLU A 177 -6.72 9.45 -20.58
CA GLU A 177 -7.54 8.55 -21.41
C GLU A 177 -7.39 7.06 -21.06
N GLU A 178 -6.36 6.70 -20.29
CA GLU A 178 -6.14 5.34 -19.79
C GLU A 178 -6.61 5.17 -18.33
N GLU A 179 -7.18 6.20 -17.74
CA GLU A 179 -7.79 6.08 -16.40
C GLU A 179 -8.98 5.12 -16.44
N SER A 180 -9.00 4.18 -15.50
CA SER A 180 -10.10 3.24 -15.31
C SER A 180 -10.23 2.88 -13.84
N PHE A 181 -11.46 2.74 -13.37
CA PHE A 181 -11.70 2.21 -12.03
C PHE A 181 -11.20 0.76 -11.89
N ASN A 182 -11.23 -0.02 -12.99
CA ASN A 182 -10.66 -1.36 -13.02
C ASN A 182 -9.14 -1.27 -12.88
N HIS A 183 -8.59 -2.05 -11.95
CA HIS A 183 -7.15 -2.10 -11.64
C HIS A 183 -6.53 -0.74 -11.27
N GLY A 184 -7.34 0.19 -10.77
CA GLY A 184 -6.92 1.54 -10.41
C GLY A 184 -6.28 1.67 -9.01
N ALA A 185 -6.35 0.64 -8.19
CA ALA A 185 -5.75 0.64 -6.84
C ALA A 185 -4.22 0.50 -6.95
N ARG A 186 -3.49 1.59 -6.70
CA ARG A 186 -2.03 1.61 -6.68
C ARG A 186 -1.51 1.14 -5.33
N VAL A 187 -0.31 0.57 -5.32
CA VAL A 187 0.45 0.24 -4.11
C VAL A 187 1.81 0.90 -4.19
N CYS A 188 2.37 1.29 -3.06
CA CYS A 188 3.69 1.90 -3.01
C CYS A 188 4.60 1.31 -1.94
N ARG A 189 5.91 1.44 -2.18
CA ARG A 189 6.98 1.27 -1.20
C ARG A 189 8.07 2.30 -1.47
N VAL A 190 8.73 2.78 -0.42
CA VAL A 190 9.86 3.69 -0.53
C VAL A 190 11.09 3.04 0.09
N THR A 191 12.20 3.06 -0.63
CA THR A 191 13.50 2.60 -0.11
C THR A 191 14.19 3.67 0.72
N ASP A 192 15.21 3.26 1.49
CA ASP A 192 15.97 4.17 2.38
C ASP A 192 16.65 5.33 1.64
N ASP A 193 16.91 5.19 0.35
CA ASP A 193 17.49 6.22 -0.52
C ASP A 193 16.46 7.17 -1.15
N GLY A 194 15.18 7.04 -0.77
CA GLY A 194 14.09 7.88 -1.25
C GLY A 194 13.52 7.46 -2.62
N THR A 195 13.82 6.25 -3.09
CA THR A 195 13.20 5.72 -4.33
C THR A 195 11.80 5.19 -4.02
N LEU A 196 10.79 5.79 -4.65
CA LEU A 196 9.40 5.38 -4.60
C LEU A 196 9.10 4.39 -5.72
N TYR A 197 8.60 3.21 -5.37
CA TYR A 197 8.03 2.22 -6.28
C TYR A 197 6.51 2.31 -6.28
N VAL A 198 5.88 2.26 -7.46
CA VAL A 198 4.42 2.33 -7.64
C VAL A 198 3.96 1.27 -8.62
N THR A 199 2.96 0.47 -8.23
CA THR A 199 2.31 -0.48 -9.13
C THR A 199 1.29 0.22 -10.02
N LEU A 200 1.27 -0.07 -11.32
CA LEU A 200 0.33 0.49 -12.29
C LEU A 200 -0.44 -0.64 -12.98
N GLY A 201 -1.56 -1.07 -12.39
CA GLY A 201 -2.45 -2.06 -13.01
C GLY A 201 -3.00 -1.54 -14.35
N GLN A 202 -3.13 -2.41 -15.35
CA GLN A 202 -3.69 -2.08 -16.65
C GLN A 202 -5.23 -2.21 -16.64
N PRO A 203 -6.00 -1.40 -17.40
CA PRO A 203 -7.45 -1.27 -17.22
C PRO A 203 -8.31 -2.42 -17.77
N TYR A 204 -7.74 -3.33 -18.55
CA TYR A 204 -8.49 -4.40 -19.24
C TYR A 204 -8.37 -5.75 -18.54
N ASN A 205 -9.24 -6.69 -18.86
CA ASN A 205 -9.02 -8.10 -18.50
C ASN A 205 -7.74 -8.64 -19.18
N VAL A 206 -7.64 -8.46 -20.51
CA VAL A 206 -6.38 -8.58 -21.25
C VAL A 206 -6.20 -7.28 -22.03
N GLN A 207 -5.00 -6.71 -21.99
CA GLN A 207 -4.72 -5.48 -22.73
C GLN A 207 -4.79 -5.72 -24.24
N PRO A 208 -5.41 -4.80 -25.01
CA PRO A 208 -5.48 -4.91 -26.46
C PRO A 208 -4.09 -4.94 -27.11
N ALA A 209 -3.92 -5.72 -28.18
CA ALA A 209 -2.65 -5.88 -28.88
C ALA A 209 -2.02 -4.54 -29.31
N ASN A 210 -2.82 -3.59 -29.76
CA ASN A 210 -2.36 -2.25 -30.18
C ASN A 210 -1.94 -1.33 -29.02
N LYS A 211 -2.14 -1.73 -27.76
CA LYS A 211 -1.73 -0.96 -26.58
C LYS A 211 -0.48 -1.51 -25.90
N VAL A 212 -0.03 -2.72 -26.25
CA VAL A 212 1.09 -3.41 -25.58
C VAL A 212 2.35 -2.54 -25.57
N GLU A 213 2.78 -2.05 -26.74
CA GLU A 213 4.01 -1.24 -26.85
C GLU A 213 3.90 0.08 -26.06
N MET A 214 2.76 0.76 -26.14
CA MET A 214 2.53 2.00 -25.40
C MET A 214 2.55 1.75 -23.89
N TYR A 215 1.90 0.68 -23.41
CA TYR A 215 1.84 0.35 -21.99
C TYR A 215 3.22 -0.03 -21.45
N ASP A 216 3.98 -0.81 -22.17
CA ASP A 216 5.36 -1.17 -21.83
C ASP A 216 6.26 0.07 -21.70
N LYS A 217 6.06 1.07 -22.56
CA LYS A 217 6.81 2.33 -22.53
C LYS A 217 6.44 3.21 -21.34
N ILE A 218 5.16 3.26 -20.98
CA ILE A 218 4.65 4.10 -19.88
C ILE A 218 4.80 3.40 -18.52
N GLY A 219 4.73 2.06 -18.51
CA GLY A 219 4.73 1.21 -17.33
C GLY A 219 3.34 0.85 -16.82
N ILE A 220 2.28 1.05 -17.64
CA ILE A 220 0.95 0.51 -17.35
C ILE A 220 1.02 -1.03 -17.52
N GLY A 221 0.46 -1.77 -16.57
CA GLY A 221 0.74 -3.21 -16.48
C GLY A 221 2.17 -3.48 -16.05
N GLY A 222 2.62 -2.78 -15.02
CA GLY A 222 3.98 -2.86 -14.50
C GLY A 222 4.19 -2.17 -13.17
N ILE A 223 5.45 -1.93 -12.87
CA ILE A 223 5.91 -1.16 -11.72
C ILE A 223 6.81 -0.04 -12.23
N VAL A 224 6.55 1.18 -11.81
CA VAL A 224 7.43 2.32 -12.04
C VAL A 224 8.17 2.69 -10.77
N ARG A 225 9.34 3.33 -10.91
CA ARG A 225 10.03 3.94 -9.78
C ARG A 225 10.44 5.38 -10.09
N MET A 226 10.55 6.20 -9.04
CA MET A 226 10.88 7.61 -9.14
C MET A 226 11.37 8.13 -7.79
N ASN A 227 11.85 9.37 -7.74
CA ASN A 227 12.16 10.04 -6.48
C ASN A 227 10.85 10.35 -5.71
N ALA A 228 10.80 10.01 -4.42
CA ALA A 228 9.61 10.16 -3.58
C ALA A 228 9.26 11.61 -3.24
N PHE A 229 10.15 12.57 -3.47
CA PHE A 229 9.97 13.97 -3.08
C PHE A 229 9.58 14.90 -4.23
N ASP A 230 10.05 14.59 -5.46
CA ASP A 230 9.84 15.45 -6.63
C ASP A 230 9.38 14.70 -7.89
N GLY A 231 9.20 13.38 -7.83
CA GLY A 231 8.80 12.55 -8.97
C GLY A 231 9.85 12.43 -10.08
N SER A 232 11.03 12.99 -9.90
CA SER A 232 12.11 12.92 -10.89
C SER A 232 12.66 11.51 -11.06
N LYS A 233 13.47 11.30 -12.11
CA LYS A 233 14.10 10.00 -12.45
C LYS A 233 13.08 8.87 -12.63
N ARG A 234 11.86 9.20 -13.08
CA ARG A 234 10.83 8.19 -13.36
C ARG A 234 11.29 7.24 -14.44
N GLU A 235 11.25 5.95 -14.15
CA GLU A 235 11.52 4.88 -15.09
C GLU A 235 10.60 3.67 -14.86
N VAL A 236 10.47 2.83 -15.87
CA VAL A 236 9.73 1.56 -15.77
C VAL A 236 10.66 0.51 -15.18
N PHE A 237 10.35 0.08 -13.95
CA PHE A 237 11.15 -0.89 -13.22
C PHE A 237 10.85 -2.33 -13.65
N ALA A 238 9.57 -2.70 -13.77
CA ALA A 238 9.12 -4.02 -14.21
C ALA A 238 7.98 -3.88 -15.22
N ARG A 239 7.91 -4.80 -16.19
CA ARG A 239 6.86 -4.90 -17.21
C ARG A 239 6.19 -6.26 -17.15
N GLY A 240 5.07 -6.39 -17.87
CA GLY A 240 4.39 -7.69 -17.99
C GLY A 240 3.74 -8.12 -16.66
N VAL A 241 3.15 -7.17 -15.95
CA VAL A 241 2.34 -7.34 -14.76
C VAL A 241 0.90 -6.96 -15.10
N ARG A 242 -0.08 -7.76 -14.71
CA ARG A 242 -1.49 -7.44 -15.03
C ARG A 242 -2.08 -6.44 -14.04
N ASN A 243 -2.12 -6.81 -12.76
CA ASN A 243 -2.69 -5.98 -11.70
C ASN A 243 -2.10 -6.37 -10.34
N SER A 244 -1.00 -5.75 -9.98
CA SER A 244 -0.40 -5.91 -8.66
C SER A 244 -1.09 -5.00 -7.64
N VAL A 245 -1.57 -5.57 -6.55
CA VAL A 245 -2.18 -4.85 -5.40
C VAL A 245 -1.44 -5.18 -4.10
N GLY A 246 -0.26 -5.76 -4.18
CA GLY A 246 0.64 -6.01 -3.05
C GLY A 246 2.08 -5.98 -3.50
N MET A 247 2.91 -5.26 -2.78
CA MET A 247 4.34 -5.15 -3.06
C MET A 247 5.10 -4.92 -1.77
N ASP A 248 6.28 -5.54 -1.67
CA ASP A 248 7.22 -5.23 -0.61
C ASP A 248 8.68 -5.41 -1.06
N ILE A 249 9.61 -4.87 -0.30
CA ILE A 249 11.04 -4.91 -0.59
C ILE A 249 11.71 -5.82 0.45
N ASN A 250 12.41 -6.84 -0.02
CA ASN A 250 13.12 -7.75 0.86
C ASN A 250 14.16 -6.96 1.69
N PRO A 251 14.06 -6.95 3.03
CA PRO A 251 14.97 -6.18 3.87
C PRO A 251 16.43 -6.64 3.78
N LYS A 252 16.68 -7.90 3.37
CA LYS A 252 18.04 -8.48 3.31
C LYS A 252 18.77 -8.13 2.01
N ASP A 253 18.14 -8.42 0.86
CA ASP A 253 18.80 -8.32 -0.45
C ASP A 253 18.25 -7.19 -1.33
N LYS A 254 17.27 -6.45 -0.82
CA LYS A 254 16.63 -5.31 -1.48
C LYS A 254 15.92 -5.65 -2.80
N THR A 255 15.66 -6.93 -3.06
CA THR A 255 14.83 -7.34 -4.19
C THR A 255 13.39 -6.91 -3.99
N VAL A 256 12.71 -6.56 -5.09
CA VAL A 256 11.31 -6.12 -5.06
C VAL A 256 10.40 -7.30 -5.34
N TRP A 257 9.41 -7.52 -4.48
CA TRP A 257 8.45 -8.60 -4.59
C TRP A 257 7.04 -8.04 -4.68
N TRP A 258 6.17 -8.71 -5.45
CA TRP A 258 4.77 -8.32 -5.59
C TRP A 258 3.89 -9.49 -5.95
N THR A 259 2.62 -9.36 -5.59
CA THR A 259 1.54 -10.24 -6.06
C THR A 259 1.01 -9.77 -7.40
N ASP A 260 0.50 -10.66 -8.23
CA ASP A 260 -0.20 -10.29 -9.45
C ASP A 260 -1.50 -11.08 -9.62
N ASN A 261 -2.55 -10.39 -10.06
CA ASN A 261 -3.86 -10.95 -10.28
C ASN A 261 -4.03 -11.42 -11.73
N GLN A 262 -4.58 -12.59 -11.87
CA GLN A 262 -4.71 -13.34 -13.11
C GLN A 262 -5.85 -12.85 -14.03
N THR A 263 -5.80 -13.30 -15.30
CA THR A 263 -6.83 -13.11 -16.33
C THR A 263 -8.12 -13.85 -15.97
N ASP A 264 -9.26 -13.24 -16.21
CA ASP A 264 -10.57 -13.81 -15.98
C ASP A 264 -11.13 -14.51 -17.25
N GLY A 265 -12.10 -15.42 -17.06
CA GLY A 265 -12.85 -16.03 -18.16
C GLY A 265 -12.21 -17.24 -18.81
N LEU A 266 -11.21 -17.86 -18.17
CA LEU A 266 -10.50 -19.04 -18.67
C LEU A 266 -10.83 -20.34 -17.89
N GLY A 267 -11.87 -20.29 -17.04
CA GLY A 267 -12.32 -21.41 -16.21
C GLY A 267 -11.88 -21.29 -14.75
N ASP A 268 -12.29 -22.25 -13.95
CA ASP A 268 -12.10 -22.20 -12.49
C ASP A 268 -10.65 -22.44 -12.03
N GLU A 269 -9.88 -23.22 -12.79
CA GLU A 269 -8.57 -23.72 -12.33
C GLU A 269 -7.38 -22.99 -12.97
N VAL A 270 -7.63 -22.10 -13.93
CA VAL A 270 -6.59 -21.35 -14.63
C VAL A 270 -7.03 -19.91 -14.94
N PRO A 271 -6.07 -18.98 -15.07
CA PRO A 271 -4.66 -19.11 -14.73
C PRO A 271 -4.37 -18.93 -13.22
N PRO A 272 -3.18 -19.28 -12.75
CA PRO A 272 -2.80 -19.11 -11.34
C PRO A 272 -2.63 -17.64 -10.98
N GLY A 273 -2.77 -17.30 -9.68
CA GLY A 273 -2.26 -16.06 -9.12
C GLY A 273 -0.75 -16.15 -8.89
N GLU A 274 -0.07 -15.01 -8.75
CA GLU A 274 1.39 -14.97 -8.77
C GLU A 274 1.99 -14.25 -7.56
N LEU A 275 3.17 -14.73 -7.14
CA LEU A 275 4.14 -13.99 -6.34
C LEU A 275 5.42 -13.87 -7.15
N ASN A 276 5.75 -12.65 -7.53
CA ASN A 276 6.87 -12.32 -8.39
C ASN A 276 8.04 -11.72 -7.61
N ARG A 277 9.26 -11.86 -8.13
CA ARG A 277 10.49 -11.29 -7.60
C ARG A 277 11.30 -10.67 -8.72
N SER A 278 11.70 -9.41 -8.57
CA SER A 278 12.65 -8.74 -9.45
C SER A 278 13.96 -8.46 -8.73
N THR A 279 15.06 -8.68 -9.44
CA THR A 279 16.42 -8.43 -8.95
C THR A 279 17.04 -7.17 -9.56
N LYS A 280 16.48 -6.66 -10.65
CA LYS A 280 16.97 -5.49 -11.38
C LYS A 280 15.89 -4.83 -12.22
N ALA A 281 16.08 -3.55 -12.56
CA ALA A 281 15.19 -2.85 -13.47
C ALA A 281 15.20 -3.43 -14.90
N GLY A 282 14.05 -3.30 -15.59
CA GLY A 282 13.88 -3.66 -16.99
C GLY A 282 13.44 -5.11 -17.24
N GLU A 283 13.21 -5.89 -16.18
CA GLU A 283 12.70 -7.26 -16.29
C GLU A 283 11.23 -7.29 -16.74
N HIS A 284 10.85 -8.38 -17.44
CA HIS A 284 9.49 -8.59 -17.96
C HIS A 284 8.90 -9.89 -17.38
N PHE A 285 7.67 -9.83 -16.83
CA PHE A 285 7.04 -10.88 -16.05
C PHE A 285 5.92 -11.63 -16.80
N GLY A 286 5.93 -11.56 -18.11
CA GLY A 286 5.17 -12.44 -19.00
C GLY A 286 3.85 -11.90 -19.50
N TYR A 287 3.09 -11.14 -18.72
CA TYR A 287 1.79 -10.63 -19.14
C TYR A 287 1.92 -9.59 -20.29
N PRO A 288 1.05 -9.57 -21.31
CA PRO A 288 -0.22 -10.31 -21.46
C PRO A 288 -0.06 -11.70 -22.13
N TYR A 289 1.11 -12.17 -22.38
CA TYR A 289 1.36 -13.45 -23.04
C TYR A 289 1.16 -14.62 -22.09
N TRP A 290 1.54 -14.45 -20.83
CA TRP A 290 1.52 -15.44 -19.77
C TRP A 290 0.91 -14.89 -18.49
N ASN A 291 0.17 -15.74 -17.74
CA ASN A 291 -0.06 -15.60 -16.31
C ASN A 291 0.49 -16.83 -15.62
N GLY A 292 1.46 -16.66 -14.73
CA GLY A 292 2.24 -17.79 -14.27
C GLY A 292 2.85 -18.52 -15.47
N LYS A 293 2.76 -19.83 -15.45
CA LYS A 293 3.16 -20.68 -16.58
C LYS A 293 2.03 -20.98 -17.57
N PHE A 294 0.85 -20.39 -17.36
CA PHE A 294 -0.29 -20.53 -18.26
C PHE A 294 -0.20 -19.52 -19.41
N LYS A 295 -0.24 -20.03 -20.65
CA LYS A 295 -0.20 -19.19 -21.85
C LYS A 295 -1.56 -18.54 -22.09
N VAL A 296 -1.63 -17.22 -21.98
CA VAL A 296 -2.84 -16.41 -22.20
C VAL A 296 -2.98 -16.03 -23.68
N ALA A 297 -1.89 -15.66 -24.34
CA ALA A 297 -1.90 -15.28 -25.75
C ALA A 297 -2.42 -16.42 -26.66
N GLY A 298 -3.44 -16.11 -27.46
CA GLY A 298 -4.12 -17.08 -28.31
C GLY A 298 -5.23 -17.88 -27.59
N SER A 299 -5.46 -17.68 -26.29
CA SER A 299 -6.60 -18.22 -25.56
C SER A 299 -7.90 -17.49 -25.93
N PRO A 300 -9.09 -18.02 -25.55
CA PRO A 300 -10.37 -17.33 -25.77
C PRO A 300 -10.45 -15.92 -25.17
N ALA A 301 -9.64 -15.60 -24.13
CA ALA A 301 -9.56 -14.27 -23.54
C ALA A 301 -8.63 -13.31 -24.31
N ALA A 302 -7.75 -13.83 -25.16
CA ALA A 302 -6.71 -13.05 -25.85
C ALA A 302 -6.40 -13.57 -27.27
N PRO A 303 -7.43 -13.71 -28.15
CA PRO A 303 -7.23 -14.28 -29.50
C PRO A 303 -6.36 -13.39 -30.41
N ASP A 304 -6.40 -12.07 -30.21
CA ASP A 304 -5.65 -11.06 -30.97
C ASP A 304 -4.16 -11.00 -30.62
N LEU A 305 -3.75 -11.62 -29.52
CA LEU A 305 -2.34 -11.73 -29.11
C LEU A 305 -1.63 -12.97 -29.69
N LYS A 306 -2.34 -13.82 -30.43
CA LYS A 306 -1.83 -15.12 -30.89
C LYS A 306 -0.51 -15.03 -31.66
N ASP A 307 -0.39 -14.05 -32.55
CA ASP A 307 0.74 -13.88 -33.45
C ASP A 307 1.73 -12.79 -33.00
N MET A 308 1.53 -12.24 -31.82
CA MET A 308 2.45 -11.25 -31.26
C MET A 308 3.73 -11.91 -30.75
N LYS A 309 4.85 -11.20 -30.91
CA LYS A 309 6.14 -11.66 -30.43
C LYS A 309 6.22 -11.57 -28.91
N GLU A 310 6.36 -12.70 -28.28
CA GLU A 310 6.57 -12.80 -26.83
C GLU A 310 7.96 -12.25 -26.42
N PRO A 311 8.10 -11.71 -25.19
CA PRO A 311 9.39 -11.30 -24.66
C PRO A 311 10.31 -12.53 -24.51
N ALA A 312 11.53 -12.46 -25.08
CA ALA A 312 12.46 -13.60 -25.13
C ALA A 312 12.92 -14.07 -23.73
N ASN A 313 12.88 -13.18 -22.73
CA ASN A 313 13.41 -13.42 -21.39
C ASN A 313 12.32 -13.13 -20.32
N ALA A 314 11.11 -13.65 -20.54
CA ALA A 314 10.06 -13.54 -19.52
C ALA A 314 10.46 -14.27 -18.24
N ILE A 315 10.28 -13.61 -17.10
CA ILE A 315 10.51 -14.19 -15.77
C ILE A 315 9.19 -14.74 -15.27
N PHE A 316 9.22 -15.97 -14.79
CA PHE A 316 8.06 -16.62 -14.21
C PHE A 316 8.02 -16.45 -12.70
N PRO A 317 6.81 -16.52 -12.07
CA PRO A 317 6.64 -16.27 -10.65
C PRO A 317 7.41 -17.24 -9.78
N GLN A 318 7.79 -16.78 -8.59
CA GLN A 318 8.38 -17.60 -7.54
C GLN A 318 7.36 -18.57 -6.93
N VAL A 319 6.08 -18.15 -6.85
CA VAL A 319 4.96 -18.96 -6.37
C VAL A 319 3.78 -18.77 -7.28
N GLU A 320 3.15 -19.87 -7.69
CA GLU A 320 1.83 -19.89 -8.30
C GLU A 320 0.79 -20.28 -7.23
N PHE A 321 -0.20 -19.41 -7.03
CA PHE A 321 -1.32 -19.68 -6.14
C PHE A 321 -2.51 -20.28 -6.90
N PRO A 322 -3.43 -20.96 -6.23
CA PRO A 322 -4.66 -21.42 -6.85
C PRO A 322 -5.39 -20.28 -7.56
N ALA A 323 -5.96 -20.61 -8.73
CA ALA A 323 -6.61 -19.64 -9.61
C ALA A 323 -7.73 -18.87 -8.88
N HIS A 324 -7.85 -17.59 -9.20
CA HIS A 324 -8.92 -16.68 -8.76
C HIS A 324 -8.99 -16.38 -7.25
N GLN A 325 -7.97 -16.74 -6.47
CA GLN A 325 -7.92 -16.36 -5.05
C GLN A 325 -7.66 -14.86 -4.82
N ALA A 326 -7.26 -14.14 -5.86
CA ALA A 326 -6.96 -12.70 -5.84
C ALA A 326 -5.95 -12.34 -4.74
N GLN A 327 -4.69 -12.68 -4.97
CA GLN A 327 -3.59 -12.27 -4.10
C GLN A 327 -3.43 -10.74 -4.17
N LEU A 328 -3.64 -10.07 -3.02
CA LEU A 328 -3.52 -8.64 -2.89
C LEU A 328 -2.28 -8.28 -2.06
N GLY A 329 -2.45 -7.64 -0.90
CA GLY A 329 -1.34 -7.18 -0.07
C GLY A 329 -0.38 -8.28 0.37
N MET A 330 0.87 -7.92 0.49
CA MET A 330 1.92 -8.78 1.00
C MET A 330 2.94 -7.99 1.81
N THR A 331 3.60 -8.65 2.75
CA THR A 331 4.70 -8.05 3.52
C THR A 331 5.71 -9.10 3.96
N PHE A 332 7.00 -8.70 4.01
CA PHE A 332 8.00 -9.48 4.71
C PHE A 332 7.82 -9.32 6.21
N TYR A 333 7.78 -10.42 6.93
CA TYR A 333 7.65 -10.37 8.38
C TYR A 333 8.99 -10.04 9.04
N SER A 334 9.08 -8.83 9.58
CA SER A 334 10.24 -8.30 10.30
C SER A 334 10.04 -8.27 11.82
N GLY A 335 8.84 -8.62 12.31
CA GLY A 335 8.51 -8.64 13.73
C GLY A 335 9.22 -9.77 14.47
N LYS A 336 9.30 -9.66 15.82
CA LYS A 336 9.95 -10.67 16.68
C LYS A 336 8.96 -11.51 17.50
N MET A 337 7.67 -11.20 17.42
CA MET A 337 6.64 -11.87 18.22
C MET A 337 6.38 -13.31 17.74
N PHE A 338 6.38 -13.54 16.42
CA PHE A 338 6.05 -14.85 15.86
C PHE A 338 7.24 -15.81 15.92
N PRO A 339 7.00 -17.13 16.00
CA PRO A 339 8.05 -18.15 16.01
C PRO A 339 9.07 -18.02 14.87
N ALA A 340 10.25 -18.58 15.07
CA ALA A 340 11.37 -18.54 14.11
C ALA A 340 10.99 -19.00 12.70
N LYS A 341 10.04 -19.91 12.56
CA LYS A 341 9.50 -20.37 11.27
C LYS A 341 9.04 -19.22 10.37
N TYR A 342 8.49 -18.15 10.96
CA TYR A 342 7.91 -17.01 10.23
C TYR A 342 8.89 -15.86 9.98
N GLN A 343 10.06 -15.90 10.61
CA GLN A 343 11.04 -14.82 10.51
C GLN A 343 11.61 -14.69 9.10
N GLY A 344 11.46 -13.48 8.51
CA GLY A 344 11.96 -13.16 7.17
C GLY A 344 11.19 -13.81 6.01
N GLY A 345 10.12 -14.56 6.29
CA GLY A 345 9.16 -15.02 5.28
C GLY A 345 8.12 -13.94 4.96
N MET A 346 7.19 -14.26 4.08
CA MET A 346 6.16 -13.33 3.61
C MET A 346 4.76 -13.80 4.00
N PHE A 347 3.93 -12.86 4.47
CA PHE A 347 2.50 -13.03 4.54
C PHE A 347 1.85 -12.43 3.30
N VAL A 348 0.85 -13.13 2.73
CA VAL A 348 0.14 -12.74 1.51
C VAL A 348 -1.35 -12.87 1.74
N ALA A 349 -2.08 -11.77 1.58
CA ALA A 349 -3.54 -11.76 1.67
C ALA A 349 -4.16 -12.25 0.35
N SER A 350 -5.01 -13.27 0.43
CA SER A 350 -5.83 -13.75 -0.68
C SER A 350 -7.27 -13.31 -0.44
N HIS A 351 -7.73 -12.33 -1.22
CA HIS A 351 -9.02 -11.66 -1.04
C HIS A 351 -10.23 -12.55 -1.30
N GLY A 352 -10.07 -13.54 -2.17
CA GLY A 352 -11.11 -14.47 -2.55
C GLY A 352 -11.72 -14.21 -3.93
N SER A 353 -12.26 -15.26 -4.51
CA SER A 353 -12.81 -15.25 -5.87
C SER A 353 -14.13 -14.50 -5.98
N TRP A 354 -14.41 -14.02 -7.17
CA TRP A 354 -15.73 -13.51 -7.58
C TRP A 354 -16.30 -14.27 -8.78
N ASN A 355 -15.47 -14.99 -9.52
CA ASN A 355 -15.74 -15.59 -10.82
C ASN A 355 -15.52 -17.11 -10.87
N ARG A 356 -15.51 -17.82 -9.73
CA ARG A 356 -15.43 -19.28 -9.66
C ARG A 356 -16.81 -19.90 -9.36
N THR A 357 -17.04 -21.10 -9.90
CA THR A 357 -18.21 -21.93 -9.58
C THR A 357 -18.29 -22.23 -8.09
N LYS A 358 -17.17 -22.59 -7.48
CA LYS A 358 -17.02 -22.69 -6.02
C LYS A 358 -16.11 -21.57 -5.54
N PRO A 359 -16.59 -20.68 -4.66
CA PRO A 359 -15.76 -19.64 -4.05
C PRO A 359 -14.51 -20.21 -3.39
N THR A 360 -13.40 -19.47 -3.46
CA THR A 360 -12.10 -19.84 -2.87
C THR A 360 -11.36 -18.60 -2.36
N GLY A 361 -10.32 -18.79 -1.57
CA GLY A 361 -9.56 -17.68 -0.97
C GLY A 361 -10.22 -17.15 0.30
N ALA A 362 -10.17 -15.85 0.54
CA ALA A 362 -10.44 -15.20 1.81
C ALA A 362 -9.61 -15.84 2.93
N LEU A 363 -8.29 -15.75 2.76
CA LEU A 363 -7.30 -16.38 3.67
C LEU A 363 -5.98 -15.61 3.62
N ILE A 364 -5.11 -15.91 4.56
CA ILE A 364 -3.72 -15.44 4.55
C ILE A 364 -2.81 -16.62 4.29
N ASN A 365 -1.94 -16.49 3.29
CA ASN A 365 -0.86 -17.42 3.05
C ASN A 365 0.42 -16.97 3.75
N PHE A 366 1.27 -17.93 4.10
CA PHE A 366 2.65 -17.72 4.48
C PHE A 366 3.57 -18.37 3.44
N VAL A 367 4.60 -17.63 3.02
CA VAL A 367 5.61 -18.09 2.06
C VAL A 367 6.99 -17.93 2.71
N PRO A 368 7.65 -19.03 3.11
CA PRO A 368 9.01 -18.97 3.63
C PRO A 368 10.00 -18.61 2.53
N LEU A 369 11.17 -18.06 2.89
CA LEU A 369 12.31 -17.93 1.98
C LEU A 369 13.29 -19.07 2.17
N ASN A 370 13.79 -19.59 1.05
CA ASN A 370 14.92 -20.50 1.01
C ASN A 370 16.25 -19.75 1.32
N PRO A 371 17.31 -20.45 1.70
CA PRO A 371 18.61 -19.82 1.96
C PRO A 371 19.19 -19.03 0.77
N ASP A 372 18.85 -19.39 -0.47
CA ASP A 372 19.25 -18.72 -1.71
C ASP A 372 18.39 -17.47 -2.02
N GLY A 373 17.43 -17.14 -1.16
CA GLY A 373 16.53 -16.01 -1.34
C GLY A 373 15.38 -16.25 -2.30
N THR A 374 15.18 -17.48 -2.81
CA THR A 374 13.97 -17.86 -3.56
C THR A 374 12.81 -18.15 -2.61
N ALA A 375 11.57 -18.17 -3.13
CA ALA A 375 10.42 -18.55 -2.33
C ALA A 375 10.37 -20.06 -2.07
N GLY A 376 10.05 -20.44 -0.85
CA GLY A 376 9.66 -21.79 -0.50
C GLY A 376 8.18 -22.07 -0.82
N LYS A 377 7.70 -23.24 -0.41
CA LYS A 377 6.30 -23.62 -0.63
C LYS A 377 5.35 -22.78 0.21
N SER A 378 4.34 -22.21 -0.43
CA SER A 378 3.25 -21.51 0.25
C SER A 378 2.43 -22.46 1.12
N GLU A 379 2.03 -21.99 2.29
CA GLU A 379 1.09 -22.66 3.20
C GLU A 379 0.01 -21.69 3.68
N VAL A 380 -1.18 -22.21 4.01
CA VAL A 380 -2.25 -21.41 4.61
C VAL A 380 -1.87 -21.08 6.05
N PHE A 381 -1.85 -19.79 6.40
CA PHE A 381 -1.59 -19.31 7.76
C PHE A 381 -2.89 -19.04 8.53
N ALA A 382 -3.85 -18.36 7.89
CA ALA A 382 -5.15 -18.07 8.49
C ALA A 382 -6.27 -18.26 7.47
N GLU A 383 -7.36 -18.91 7.85
CA GLU A 383 -8.54 -19.17 7.02
C GLU A 383 -9.82 -19.14 7.86
N GLY A 384 -11.00 -19.04 7.21
CA GLY A 384 -12.29 -19.07 7.89
C GLY A 384 -13.17 -17.86 7.62
N TRP A 385 -12.69 -16.88 6.83
CA TRP A 385 -13.54 -15.80 6.33
C TRP A 385 -14.46 -16.24 5.17
N LEU A 386 -14.22 -17.40 4.58
CA LEU A 386 -15.14 -18.08 3.67
C LEU A 386 -15.75 -19.27 4.43
N ASP A 387 -17.08 -19.27 4.60
CA ASP A 387 -17.77 -20.36 5.31
C ASP A 387 -17.99 -21.61 4.44
N ALA A 388 -18.42 -22.69 5.05
CA ALA A 388 -18.67 -23.98 4.38
C ALA A 388 -19.79 -23.91 3.31
N ASN A 389 -20.62 -22.89 3.35
CA ASN A 389 -21.69 -22.65 2.36
C ASN A 389 -21.23 -21.78 1.19
N GLY A 390 -19.95 -21.39 1.15
CA GLY A 390 -19.40 -20.53 0.12
C GLY A 390 -19.74 -19.04 0.30
N VAL A 391 -20.06 -18.60 1.51
CA VAL A 391 -20.41 -17.21 1.82
C VAL A 391 -19.21 -16.53 2.50
N TYR A 392 -18.78 -15.41 1.94
CA TYR A 392 -17.72 -14.59 2.54
C TYR A 392 -18.25 -13.87 3.79
N LYS A 393 -17.54 -14.00 4.90
CA LYS A 393 -17.73 -13.29 6.18
C LYS A 393 -16.69 -12.21 6.41
N GLY A 394 -15.72 -12.11 5.54
CA GLY A 394 -14.65 -11.16 5.44
C GLY A 394 -13.82 -11.45 4.20
N ARG A 395 -13.03 -10.46 3.77
CA ARG A 395 -12.14 -10.59 2.60
C ARG A 395 -10.83 -9.84 2.86
N PRO A 396 -9.78 -10.54 3.32
CA PRO A 396 -8.49 -9.93 3.60
C PRO A 396 -7.89 -9.21 2.38
N VAL A 397 -7.34 -8.01 2.61
CA VAL A 397 -6.77 -7.18 1.55
C VAL A 397 -5.27 -6.99 1.71
N ASP A 398 -4.82 -6.56 2.89
CA ASP A 398 -3.41 -6.25 3.14
C ASP A 398 -2.94 -6.79 4.47
N VAL A 399 -1.64 -6.87 4.63
CA VAL A 399 -0.96 -7.34 5.84
C VAL A 399 0.18 -6.40 6.18
N ALA A 400 0.30 -6.01 7.46
CA ALA A 400 1.34 -5.10 7.91
C ALA A 400 1.84 -5.48 9.32
N PRO A 401 3.15 -5.65 9.54
CA PRO A 401 3.69 -5.89 10.88
C PRO A 401 3.66 -4.61 11.71
N MET A 402 3.24 -4.73 12.97
CA MET A 402 3.34 -3.68 13.97
C MET A 402 4.72 -3.70 14.63
N LYS A 403 5.08 -2.61 15.34
CA LYS A 403 6.37 -2.50 16.05
C LYS A 403 6.56 -3.54 17.16
N ASP A 404 5.48 -3.96 17.79
CA ASP A 404 5.49 -5.02 18.81
C ASP A 404 5.65 -6.44 18.23
N GLY A 405 5.62 -6.54 16.89
CA GLY A 405 5.72 -7.79 16.15
C GLY A 405 4.37 -8.48 15.89
N SER A 406 3.25 -7.91 16.30
CA SER A 406 1.93 -8.38 15.86
C SER A 406 1.73 -8.10 14.37
N LEU A 407 0.80 -8.81 13.73
CA LEU A 407 0.46 -8.65 12.32
C LEU A 407 -0.96 -8.09 12.20
N LEU A 408 -1.10 -6.97 11.50
CA LEU A 408 -2.39 -6.43 11.10
C LEU A 408 -2.83 -7.04 9.78
N ILE A 409 -4.14 -7.24 9.64
CA ILE A 409 -4.80 -7.70 8.41
C ILE A 409 -5.98 -6.75 8.15
N SER A 410 -6.01 -6.08 6.99
CA SER A 410 -7.15 -5.26 6.59
C SER A 410 -8.18 -6.08 5.82
N ASP A 411 -9.44 -5.63 5.87
CA ASP A 411 -10.59 -6.27 5.25
C ASP A 411 -11.56 -5.18 4.75
N ASP A 412 -11.69 -5.03 3.44
CA ASP A 412 -12.54 -4.00 2.82
C ASP A 412 -14.02 -4.42 2.72
N TYR A 413 -14.30 -5.71 2.84
CA TYR A 413 -15.64 -6.26 2.70
C TYR A 413 -16.52 -5.94 3.92
N VAL A 414 -15.97 -6.12 5.12
CA VAL A 414 -16.67 -5.80 6.36
C VAL A 414 -16.21 -4.48 6.99
N GLY A 415 -15.16 -3.86 6.45
CA GLY A 415 -14.59 -2.61 6.95
C GLY A 415 -13.89 -2.81 8.28
N ALA A 416 -12.88 -3.65 8.34
CA ALA A 416 -12.17 -4.01 9.56
C ALA A 416 -10.65 -4.05 9.38
N ILE A 417 -9.96 -3.89 10.48
CA ILE A 417 -8.56 -4.30 10.65
C ILE A 417 -8.51 -5.29 11.80
N TYR A 418 -7.89 -6.44 11.56
CA TYR A 418 -7.66 -7.47 12.56
C TYR A 418 -6.22 -7.41 13.03
N ARG A 419 -5.98 -7.79 14.29
CA ARG A 419 -4.65 -7.94 14.87
C ARG A 419 -4.39 -9.39 15.23
N VAL A 420 -3.30 -9.94 14.73
CA VAL A 420 -2.84 -11.29 15.05
C VAL A 420 -1.65 -11.18 15.99
N THR A 421 -1.74 -11.87 17.10
CA THR A 421 -0.68 -11.99 18.13
C THR A 421 -0.28 -13.44 18.32
N TYR A 422 0.89 -13.65 18.91
CA TYR A 422 1.36 -14.99 19.29
C TYR A 422 1.82 -15.00 20.73
N SER A 423 1.40 -16.05 21.46
CA SER A 423 1.87 -16.36 22.79
C SER A 423 2.23 -17.85 22.83
N PRO A 424 3.46 -18.23 23.18
CA PRO A 424 3.78 -19.64 23.36
C PRO A 424 2.91 -20.23 24.48
N ASN A 425 2.32 -21.42 24.24
CA ASN A 425 1.56 -22.16 25.25
C ASN A 425 2.48 -22.68 26.35
#